data_193d47086ca450a8f315f493c4de6d38
#
_entry.id   193d47086ca450a8f315f493c4de6d38
#
_cell.length_a   1.000
_cell.length_b   1.000
_cell.length_c   1.000
_cell.angle_alpha   90.00
_cell.angle_beta   90.00
_cell.angle_gamma   90.00
#
_symmetry.space_group_name_H-M   'P 1'
#
loop_
_entity.id
_entity.type
_entity.pdbx_description
1 polymer ?
#
loop_
_entity_poly.entity_id
_entity_poly.type
_entity_poly.pdbx_seq_one_letter_code
_entity_poly.pdbx_strand_id
1 'polypeptide(L)'
;MARRTSFVDEDRIRDNLVSLIRIPSVTGDEDAAVSHIANWLQQFDAEIDYWNDGIASLQRDPRYPGHEVERAWAPVVVGVLRGEQPGPSVLLTGHVDVVPPGDYANWNDEPFSGVARGDRIHGCGASDMKAGLVAAMAVFEAFAESGRNFPGRIIFAAVPAEEDSGLGTLAAIRGGWDADACIIPEPTLGANGIPELVIAHAGAMSLKINVPGKSAHASKRLQGESALDHFMTIYEAMREDERKLNEAVEHPLMKVHPLPYATNVGTIHGGLWSSSVMDSLEAQVRVGVALGETIDEAEARFHDAIMDHIKDDPWLSQNPPRIRRLASGFGSAETKQDHPLVAALAESAEEEFRTTTPIAAAPYGCDMSGWVRHANVPTVIYGPGEIEQAHAPNESVSLEATCKVARTLVKTTERLLDMHVDELRAHKQVSAAG
;
A
#
# COMPACT_ATOMS: atom_id res chain seq x y z
N MET A 1 -34.56 17.13 -9.27
CA MET A 1 -34.15 16.69 -10.61
C MET A 1 -33.37 15.41 -10.43
N ALA A 2 -33.74 14.31 -11.08
CA ALA A 2 -32.93 13.09 -11.00
C ALA A 2 -31.54 13.39 -11.59
N ARG A 3 -30.45 13.22 -10.78
CA ARG A 3 -29.09 13.26 -11.28
C ARG A 3 -28.98 12.24 -12.41
N ARG A 4 -28.47 12.64 -13.56
CA ARG A 4 -28.07 11.68 -14.57
C ARG A 4 -26.88 10.93 -13.99
N THR A 5 -27.03 9.67 -13.63
CA THR A 5 -25.94 8.75 -13.34
C THR A 5 -24.94 8.87 -14.49
N SER A 6 -23.77 9.36 -14.17
CA SER A 6 -22.69 9.52 -15.13
C SER A 6 -22.30 8.14 -15.65
N PHE A 7 -22.27 8.01 -16.97
CA PHE A 7 -21.97 6.77 -17.67
C PHE A 7 -20.48 6.46 -17.54
N VAL A 8 -20.14 5.29 -17.02
CA VAL A 8 -18.76 4.78 -17.02
C VAL A 8 -18.52 4.15 -18.40
N ASP A 9 -17.55 4.69 -19.14
CA ASP A 9 -17.20 4.28 -20.50
C ASP A 9 -16.14 3.17 -20.45
N GLU A 10 -16.52 1.95 -20.84
CA GLU A 10 -15.64 0.78 -20.84
C GLU A 10 -14.47 0.91 -21.81
N ASP A 11 -14.67 1.53 -22.98
CA ASP A 11 -13.60 1.74 -23.94
C ASP A 11 -12.54 2.71 -23.40
N ARG A 12 -12.97 3.78 -22.71
CA ARG A 12 -12.04 4.71 -22.04
C ARG A 12 -11.26 4.03 -20.90
N ILE A 13 -11.96 3.23 -20.09
CA ILE A 13 -11.29 2.45 -19.01
C ILE A 13 -10.22 1.55 -19.61
N ARG A 14 -10.55 0.79 -20.66
CA ARG A 14 -9.58 -0.07 -21.34
C ARG A 14 -8.39 0.73 -21.88
N ASP A 15 -8.66 1.81 -22.60
CA ASP A 15 -7.63 2.57 -23.29
C ASP A 15 -6.70 3.30 -22.28
N ASN A 16 -7.25 3.85 -21.20
CA ASN A 16 -6.48 4.44 -20.10
C ASN A 16 -5.62 3.38 -19.40
N LEU A 17 -6.18 2.19 -19.11
CA LEU A 17 -5.46 1.11 -18.46
C LEU A 17 -4.30 0.60 -19.32
N VAL A 18 -4.55 0.33 -20.59
CA VAL A 18 -3.52 -0.09 -21.56
C VAL A 18 -2.43 0.98 -21.67
N SER A 19 -2.80 2.26 -21.70
CA SER A 19 -1.85 3.37 -21.79
C SER A 19 -0.96 3.44 -20.53
N LEU A 20 -1.53 3.29 -19.34
CA LEU A 20 -0.75 3.30 -18.09
C LEU A 20 0.14 2.07 -17.95
N ILE A 21 -0.34 0.86 -18.32
CA ILE A 21 0.49 -0.35 -18.29
C ILE A 21 1.71 -0.20 -19.21
N ARG A 22 1.55 0.43 -20.36
CA ARG A 22 2.64 0.66 -21.33
C ARG A 22 3.71 1.64 -20.86
N ILE A 23 3.48 2.36 -19.79
CA ILE A 23 4.48 3.21 -19.16
C ILE A 23 5.17 2.38 -18.06
N PRO A 24 6.45 1.98 -18.24
CA PRO A 24 7.22 1.33 -17.21
C PRO A 24 7.48 2.32 -16.07
N SER A 25 6.66 2.25 -15.04
CA SER A 25 6.78 3.12 -13.86
C SER A 25 7.30 2.28 -12.69
N VAL A 26 8.44 1.61 -12.90
CA VAL A 26 9.08 0.86 -11.81
C VAL A 26 9.46 1.84 -10.71
N THR A 27 9.24 1.44 -9.46
CA THR A 27 9.51 2.25 -8.27
C THR A 27 10.87 2.94 -8.39
N GLY A 28 10.87 4.28 -8.33
CA GLY A 28 12.03 5.14 -8.59
C GLY A 28 12.04 5.82 -9.97
N ASP A 29 11.20 5.38 -10.92
CA ASP A 29 11.09 5.93 -12.28
C ASP A 29 9.61 6.20 -12.65
N GLU A 30 8.92 6.98 -11.82
CA GLU A 30 7.49 7.25 -11.95
C GLU A 30 7.13 8.50 -12.75
N ASP A 31 8.10 9.35 -13.09
CA ASP A 31 7.89 10.67 -13.72
C ASP A 31 7.00 10.59 -14.97
N ALA A 32 7.21 9.58 -15.82
CA ALA A 32 6.44 9.42 -17.05
C ALA A 32 4.97 9.11 -16.79
N ALA A 33 4.67 8.27 -15.78
CA ALA A 33 3.31 7.90 -15.42
C ALA A 33 2.56 9.08 -14.78
N VAL A 34 3.20 9.79 -13.85
CA VAL A 34 2.60 10.98 -13.23
C VAL A 34 2.36 12.09 -14.26
N SER A 35 3.32 12.33 -15.17
CA SER A 35 3.17 13.30 -16.26
C SER A 35 2.04 12.92 -17.23
N HIS A 36 1.88 11.61 -17.52
CA HIS A 36 0.76 11.13 -18.34
C HIS A 36 -0.59 11.45 -17.70
N ILE A 37 -0.73 11.21 -16.41
CA ILE A 37 -1.95 11.52 -15.65
C ILE A 37 -2.16 13.04 -15.56
N ALA A 38 -1.11 13.84 -15.35
CA ALA A 38 -1.21 15.28 -15.36
C ALA A 38 -1.75 15.81 -16.71
N ASN A 39 -1.28 15.26 -17.83
CA ASN A 39 -1.79 15.59 -19.16
C ASN A 39 -3.24 15.14 -19.37
N TRP A 40 -3.63 13.98 -18.81
CA TRP A 40 -5.00 13.52 -18.85
C TRP A 40 -5.92 14.48 -18.07
N LEU A 41 -5.53 14.93 -16.88
CA LEU A 41 -6.31 15.91 -16.08
C LEU A 41 -6.53 17.24 -16.83
N GLN A 42 -5.61 17.67 -17.69
CA GLN A 42 -5.75 18.91 -18.48
C GLN A 42 -6.91 18.89 -19.48
N GLN A 43 -7.51 17.72 -19.76
CA GLN A 43 -8.68 17.60 -20.64
C GLN A 43 -9.97 18.09 -19.96
N PHE A 44 -9.94 18.28 -18.64
CA PHE A 44 -11.08 18.69 -17.84
C PHE A 44 -10.90 20.11 -17.32
N ASP A 45 -12.00 20.81 -17.08
CA ASP A 45 -11.99 22.10 -16.36
C ASP A 45 -11.79 21.85 -14.85
N ALA A 46 -10.57 21.40 -14.46
CA ALA A 46 -10.18 21.03 -13.10
C ALA A 46 -9.05 21.91 -12.58
N GLU A 47 -8.99 22.08 -11.28
CA GLU A 47 -7.78 22.59 -10.63
C GLU A 47 -6.73 21.47 -10.64
N ILE A 48 -5.52 21.76 -11.08
CA ILE A 48 -4.44 20.76 -11.17
C ILE A 48 -3.26 21.29 -10.36
N ASP A 49 -2.79 20.48 -9.43
CA ASP A 49 -1.56 20.69 -8.69
C ASP A 49 -0.59 19.57 -9.06
N TYR A 50 0.55 19.93 -9.65
CA TYR A 50 1.58 18.98 -10.07
C TYR A 50 2.94 19.50 -9.62
N TRP A 51 3.60 18.73 -8.76
CA TRP A 51 4.89 19.11 -8.19
C TRP A 51 5.81 17.91 -7.97
N ASN A 52 7.08 18.21 -7.77
CA ASN A 52 8.10 17.26 -7.33
C ASN A 52 8.58 17.65 -5.93
N ASP A 53 8.28 16.84 -4.91
CA ASP A 53 8.84 17.09 -3.57
C ASP A 53 10.26 16.48 -3.50
N GLY A 54 11.22 17.29 -3.11
CA GLY A 54 12.61 16.85 -3.00
C GLY A 54 12.82 15.93 -1.78
N ILE A 55 13.48 14.80 -1.97
CA ILE A 55 13.74 13.83 -0.89
C ILE A 55 14.42 14.48 0.33
N ALA A 56 15.39 15.36 0.13
CA ALA A 56 16.02 16.08 1.24
C ALA A 56 15.05 16.97 2.03
N SER A 57 13.92 17.38 1.43
CA SER A 57 12.83 18.07 2.11
C SER A 57 11.95 17.09 2.89
N LEU A 58 11.58 15.99 2.27
CA LEU A 58 10.77 14.94 2.88
C LEU A 58 11.45 14.30 4.09
N GLN A 59 12.76 14.06 4.02
CA GLN A 59 13.56 13.52 5.12
C GLN A 59 13.56 14.38 6.40
N ARG A 60 13.19 15.65 6.31
CA ARG A 60 13.06 16.52 7.49
C ARG A 60 11.68 16.44 8.16
N ASP A 61 10.72 15.79 7.52
CA ASP A 61 9.41 15.56 8.11
C ASP A 61 9.51 14.40 9.11
N PRO A 62 9.03 14.54 10.34
CA PRO A 62 9.07 13.46 11.34
C PRO A 62 8.24 12.24 10.95
N ARG A 63 7.32 12.39 9.99
CA ARG A 63 6.49 11.30 9.43
C ARG A 63 7.17 10.58 8.27
N TYR A 64 8.40 10.97 7.92
CA TYR A 64 9.12 10.38 6.79
C TYR A 64 9.25 8.85 6.92
N PRO A 65 8.69 8.06 5.97
CA PRO A 65 8.66 6.61 6.09
C PRO A 65 9.99 5.94 5.68
N GLY A 66 10.93 6.72 5.13
CA GLY A 66 12.12 6.19 4.48
C GLY A 66 11.89 5.95 2.98
N HIS A 67 12.84 5.26 2.34
CA HIS A 67 12.76 4.72 0.99
C HIS A 67 13.86 3.67 0.79
N GLU A 68 13.57 2.61 0.06
CA GLU A 68 14.52 1.55 -0.27
C GLU A 68 15.20 1.81 -1.62
N VAL A 69 14.47 2.42 -2.55
CA VAL A 69 14.96 2.77 -3.88
C VAL A 69 15.48 4.20 -3.90
N GLU A 70 16.75 4.38 -4.31
CA GLU A 70 17.35 5.70 -4.41
C GLU A 70 16.59 6.60 -5.39
N ARG A 71 16.24 7.80 -4.95
CA ARG A 71 15.52 8.81 -5.72
C ARG A 71 15.88 10.22 -5.29
N ALA A 72 15.74 11.19 -6.17
CA ALA A 72 16.00 12.60 -5.88
C ALA A 72 14.72 13.35 -5.47
N TRP A 73 13.56 12.90 -5.94
CA TRP A 73 12.25 13.54 -5.75
C TRP A 73 11.11 12.53 -5.80
N ALA A 74 9.93 12.98 -5.40
CA ALA A 74 8.67 12.27 -5.48
C ALA A 74 7.67 13.12 -6.29
N PRO A 75 7.39 12.78 -7.57
CA PRO A 75 6.39 13.48 -8.38
C PRO A 75 4.98 13.15 -7.93
N VAL A 76 4.16 14.15 -7.67
CA VAL A 76 2.75 14.00 -7.27
C VAL A 76 1.88 14.84 -8.18
N VAL A 77 0.73 14.31 -8.55
CA VAL A 77 -0.30 15.10 -9.24
C VAL A 77 -1.64 14.93 -8.54
N VAL A 78 -2.32 16.07 -8.36
CA VAL A 78 -3.66 16.14 -7.79
C VAL A 78 -4.58 16.93 -8.73
N GLY A 79 -5.73 16.36 -9.06
CA GLY A 79 -6.81 17.02 -9.78
C GLY A 79 -8.01 17.26 -8.86
N VAL A 80 -8.64 18.43 -8.95
CA VAL A 80 -9.80 18.77 -8.12
C VAL A 80 -10.96 19.27 -8.96
N LEU A 81 -12.11 18.66 -8.77
CA LEU A 81 -13.39 19.16 -9.24
C LEU A 81 -14.16 19.76 -8.07
N ARG A 82 -14.51 21.06 -8.17
CA ARG A 82 -15.35 21.72 -7.19
C ARG A 82 -16.79 21.75 -7.68
N GLY A 83 -17.68 21.28 -6.83
CA GLY A 83 -19.12 21.43 -7.05
C GLY A 83 -19.59 22.86 -6.84
N GLU A 84 -20.83 23.15 -7.24
CA GLU A 84 -21.41 24.51 -7.15
C GLU A 84 -21.81 24.91 -5.72
N GLN A 85 -21.91 23.94 -4.80
CA GLN A 85 -22.36 24.18 -3.42
C GLN A 85 -21.33 23.65 -2.40
N PRO A 86 -21.25 24.23 -1.21
CA PRO A 86 -20.46 23.66 -0.13
C PRO A 86 -20.92 22.23 0.19
N GLY A 87 -19.97 21.38 0.54
CA GLY A 87 -20.24 19.98 0.89
C GLY A 87 -18.96 19.24 1.23
N PRO A 88 -19.03 17.90 1.39
CA PRO A 88 -17.88 17.06 1.71
C PRO A 88 -16.80 17.05 0.62
N SER A 89 -15.62 16.64 1.01
CA SER A 89 -14.52 16.32 0.10
C SER A 89 -14.27 14.81 0.08
N VAL A 90 -14.26 14.23 -1.14
CA VAL A 90 -13.99 12.82 -1.36
C VAL A 90 -12.69 12.70 -2.15
N LEU A 91 -11.74 11.99 -1.59
CA LEU A 91 -10.45 11.67 -2.21
C LEU A 91 -10.47 10.27 -2.78
N LEU A 92 -10.08 10.14 -4.05
CA LEU A 92 -9.71 8.89 -4.68
C LEU A 92 -8.22 8.97 -4.98
N THR A 93 -7.43 8.06 -4.45
CA THR A 93 -5.97 8.08 -4.63
C THR A 93 -5.43 6.70 -4.92
N GLY A 94 -4.30 6.64 -5.60
CA GLY A 94 -3.59 5.41 -5.86
C GLY A 94 -2.18 5.66 -6.36
N HIS A 95 -1.35 4.62 -6.26
CA HIS A 95 0.02 4.71 -6.72
C HIS A 95 0.14 4.42 -8.21
N VAL A 96 1.19 4.99 -8.80
CA VAL A 96 1.53 4.80 -10.21
C VAL A 96 2.69 3.84 -10.40
N ASP A 97 3.46 3.62 -9.34
CA ASP A 97 4.62 2.74 -9.38
C ASP A 97 4.25 1.28 -9.41
N VAL A 98 5.18 0.46 -9.80
CA VAL A 98 5.09 -0.98 -9.85
C VAL A 98 6.42 -1.58 -9.40
N VAL A 99 6.39 -2.77 -8.81
CA VAL A 99 7.62 -3.51 -8.52
C VAL A 99 8.38 -3.87 -9.79
N PRO A 100 9.71 -4.12 -9.73
CA PRO A 100 10.46 -4.65 -10.86
C PRO A 100 9.83 -5.96 -11.38
N PRO A 101 9.61 -6.11 -12.70
CA PRO A 101 8.92 -7.27 -13.27
C PRO A 101 9.69 -8.60 -13.17
N GLY A 102 10.90 -8.57 -12.63
CA GLY A 102 11.76 -9.75 -12.51
C GLY A 102 12.31 -10.23 -13.86
N ASP A 103 12.49 -11.55 -13.98
CA ASP A 103 13.01 -12.14 -15.21
C ASP A 103 11.91 -12.17 -16.30
N TYR A 104 12.14 -11.44 -17.39
CA TYR A 104 11.23 -11.37 -18.55
C TYR A 104 10.96 -12.73 -19.21
N ALA A 105 11.86 -13.71 -19.04
CA ALA A 105 11.63 -15.05 -19.53
C ALA A 105 10.46 -15.79 -18.86
N ASN A 106 10.01 -15.31 -17.71
CA ASN A 106 8.84 -15.85 -17.00
C ASN A 106 7.50 -15.23 -17.46
N TRP A 107 7.55 -14.21 -18.33
CA TRP A 107 6.36 -13.54 -18.85
C TRP A 107 5.97 -14.13 -20.22
N ASN A 108 4.67 -14.30 -20.44
CA ASN A 108 4.11 -14.74 -21.73
C ASN A 108 4.14 -13.64 -22.80
N ASP A 109 4.05 -12.38 -22.37
CA ASP A 109 4.17 -11.15 -23.16
C ASP A 109 5.16 -10.21 -22.48
N GLU A 110 5.66 -9.21 -23.19
CA GLU A 110 6.47 -8.15 -22.56
C GLU A 110 5.70 -7.53 -21.37
N PRO A 111 6.34 -7.39 -20.19
CA PRO A 111 5.68 -6.96 -18.94
C PRO A 111 4.86 -5.69 -19.08
N PHE A 112 5.26 -4.77 -19.96
CA PHE A 112 4.59 -3.48 -20.18
C PHE A 112 3.86 -3.41 -21.52
N SER A 113 3.38 -4.54 -22.04
CA SER A 113 2.69 -4.58 -23.35
C SER A 113 1.24 -4.10 -23.30
N GLY A 114 0.54 -4.29 -22.18
CA GLY A 114 -0.89 -3.97 -22.06
C GLY A 114 -1.76 -4.78 -23.02
N VAL A 115 -1.46 -6.07 -23.18
CA VAL A 115 -2.18 -6.95 -24.12
C VAL A 115 -3.55 -7.31 -23.57
N ALA A 116 -4.61 -7.11 -24.39
CA ALA A 116 -5.96 -7.57 -24.08
C ALA A 116 -6.20 -9.00 -24.60
N ARG A 117 -6.70 -9.89 -23.74
CA ARG A 117 -7.13 -11.25 -24.08
C ARG A 117 -8.48 -11.55 -23.41
N GLY A 118 -9.54 -11.60 -24.22
CA GLY A 118 -10.89 -11.71 -23.69
C GLY A 118 -11.22 -10.53 -22.79
N ASP A 119 -11.63 -10.81 -21.58
CA ASP A 119 -11.92 -9.80 -20.54
C ASP A 119 -10.67 -9.31 -19.79
N ARG A 120 -9.48 -9.89 -19.99
CA ARG A 120 -8.31 -9.55 -19.20
C ARG A 120 -7.33 -8.67 -19.94
N ILE A 121 -6.81 -7.66 -19.23
CA ILE A 121 -5.70 -6.81 -19.67
C ILE A 121 -4.46 -7.29 -18.89
N HIS A 122 -3.41 -7.64 -19.64
CA HIS A 122 -2.17 -8.22 -19.10
C HIS A 122 -1.05 -7.20 -19.03
N GLY A 123 -0.28 -7.23 -17.96
CA GLY A 123 0.95 -6.47 -17.80
C GLY A 123 1.27 -6.18 -16.33
N CYS A 124 2.51 -5.80 -16.07
CA CYS A 124 3.00 -5.44 -14.75
C CYS A 124 2.27 -4.20 -14.23
N GLY A 125 1.76 -4.27 -13.01
CA GLY A 125 0.92 -3.25 -12.41
C GLY A 125 -0.54 -3.24 -12.90
N ALA A 126 -0.97 -4.23 -13.70
CA ALA A 126 -2.35 -4.29 -14.17
C ALA A 126 -3.33 -4.49 -13.00
N SER A 127 -3.01 -5.37 -12.05
CA SER A 127 -3.77 -5.63 -10.83
C SER A 127 -3.39 -4.66 -9.73
N ASP A 128 -2.11 -4.41 -9.54
CA ASP A 128 -1.52 -3.61 -8.46
C ASP A 128 -0.77 -2.39 -9.02
N MET A 129 -1.39 -1.14 -9.02
CA MET A 129 -2.83 -0.95 -8.85
C MET A 129 -3.41 -0.11 -10.01
N LYS A 130 -2.79 -0.19 -11.23
CA LYS A 130 -3.18 0.69 -12.38
C LYS A 130 -4.66 0.54 -12.76
N ALA A 131 -5.26 -0.66 -12.63
CA ALA A 131 -6.70 -0.81 -12.87
C ALA A 131 -7.55 -0.06 -11.85
N GLY A 132 -7.14 -0.09 -10.58
CA GLY A 132 -7.79 0.71 -9.53
C GLY A 132 -7.65 2.20 -9.78
N LEU A 133 -6.44 2.64 -10.16
CA LEU A 133 -6.20 4.04 -10.50
C LEU A 133 -7.08 4.50 -11.68
N VAL A 134 -7.24 3.66 -12.71
CA VAL A 134 -8.15 3.94 -13.84
C VAL A 134 -9.62 3.94 -13.41
N ALA A 135 -10.03 3.09 -12.47
CA ALA A 135 -11.37 3.16 -11.90
C ALA A 135 -11.62 4.51 -11.18
N ALA A 136 -10.61 5.03 -10.45
CA ALA A 136 -10.67 6.35 -9.85
C ALA A 136 -10.70 7.48 -10.91
N MET A 137 -9.92 7.35 -11.99
CA MET A 137 -9.97 8.26 -13.13
C MET A 137 -11.38 8.30 -13.74
N ALA A 138 -12.03 7.15 -13.91
CA ALA A 138 -13.40 7.09 -14.43
C ALA A 138 -14.42 7.81 -13.54
N VAL A 139 -14.23 7.80 -12.20
CA VAL A 139 -15.06 8.63 -11.29
C VAL A 139 -14.84 10.10 -11.60
N PHE A 140 -13.60 10.53 -11.69
CA PHE A 140 -13.26 11.94 -11.96
C PHE A 140 -13.87 12.41 -13.30
N GLU A 141 -13.73 11.62 -14.38
CA GLU A 141 -14.36 11.87 -15.68
C GLU A 141 -15.88 12.02 -15.56
N ALA A 142 -16.52 11.06 -14.92
CA ALA A 142 -17.95 11.01 -14.77
C ALA A 142 -18.51 12.29 -14.12
N PHE A 143 -17.84 12.79 -13.09
CA PHE A 143 -18.24 14.03 -12.42
C PHE A 143 -17.84 15.29 -13.20
N ALA A 144 -16.73 15.30 -13.89
CA ALA A 144 -16.34 16.40 -14.77
C ALA A 144 -17.37 16.61 -15.91
N GLU A 145 -17.85 15.52 -16.50
CA GLU A 145 -18.84 15.54 -17.57
C GLU A 145 -20.28 15.79 -17.07
N SER A 146 -20.57 15.61 -15.78
CA SER A 146 -21.91 15.83 -15.18
C SER A 146 -22.35 17.28 -15.07
N GLY A 147 -21.47 18.24 -15.42
CA GLY A 147 -21.72 19.66 -15.36
C GLY A 147 -21.60 20.27 -13.96
N ARG A 148 -20.88 19.58 -13.03
CA ARG A 148 -20.58 20.04 -11.65
C ARG A 148 -21.78 20.30 -10.73
N ASN A 149 -22.93 19.80 -11.06
CA ASN A 149 -24.15 19.93 -10.25
C ASN A 149 -24.10 18.95 -9.05
N PHE A 150 -23.06 19.08 -8.18
CA PHE A 150 -22.90 18.34 -6.96
C PHE A 150 -22.35 19.27 -5.85
N PRO A 151 -22.57 18.96 -4.56
CA PRO A 151 -21.96 19.70 -3.45
C PRO A 151 -20.53 19.21 -3.17
N GLY A 152 -19.70 20.09 -2.57
CA GLY A 152 -18.37 19.73 -2.10
C GLY A 152 -17.33 19.64 -3.20
N ARG A 153 -16.39 18.73 -3.05
CA ARG A 153 -15.27 18.56 -4.01
C ARG A 153 -14.86 17.09 -4.16
N ILE A 154 -14.42 16.75 -5.36
CA ILE A 154 -13.79 15.46 -5.66
C ILE A 154 -12.32 15.73 -5.90
N ILE A 155 -11.47 14.97 -5.22
CA ILE A 155 -10.03 15.04 -5.31
C ILE A 155 -9.56 13.71 -5.89
N PHE A 156 -8.77 13.77 -6.95
CA PHE A 156 -8.05 12.63 -7.49
C PHE A 156 -6.56 12.86 -7.29
N ALA A 157 -5.85 11.91 -6.69
CA ALA A 157 -4.42 12.01 -6.49
C ALA A 157 -3.71 10.76 -7.04
N ALA A 158 -2.64 10.98 -7.80
CA ALA A 158 -1.74 9.93 -8.24
C ALA A 158 -0.37 10.16 -7.60
N VAL A 159 0.10 9.15 -6.88
CA VAL A 159 1.30 9.22 -6.04
C VAL A 159 2.33 8.18 -6.44
N PRO A 160 3.65 8.44 -6.27
CA PRO A 160 4.72 7.48 -6.47
C PRO A 160 5.06 6.76 -5.18
N ALA A 161 5.92 5.73 -5.28
CA ALA A 161 6.65 5.15 -4.16
C ALA A 161 5.78 4.49 -3.07
N GLU A 162 4.62 3.93 -3.44
CA GLU A 162 3.87 3.08 -2.53
C GLU A 162 4.63 1.78 -2.29
N GLU A 163 5.08 1.12 -3.36
CA GLU A 163 5.71 -0.20 -3.35
C GLU A 163 6.99 -0.29 -2.49
N ASP A 164 7.60 0.84 -2.16
CA ASP A 164 8.76 0.85 -1.27
C ASP A 164 8.53 1.55 0.08
N SER A 165 7.55 2.49 0.21
CA SER A 165 7.50 3.28 1.44
C SER A 165 6.22 4.07 1.75
N GLY A 166 5.38 4.40 0.77
CA GLY A 166 4.28 5.37 0.93
C GLY A 166 4.72 6.83 0.94
N LEU A 167 5.92 7.10 0.41
CA LEU A 167 6.52 8.44 0.38
C LEU A 167 5.68 9.45 -0.41
N GLY A 168 5.06 9.01 -1.51
CA GLY A 168 4.20 9.84 -2.35
C GLY A 168 2.96 10.32 -1.61
N THR A 169 2.34 9.47 -0.83
CA THR A 169 1.23 9.85 0.05
C THR A 169 1.66 10.88 1.10
N LEU A 170 2.85 10.75 1.70
CA LEU A 170 3.38 11.80 2.57
C LEU A 170 3.57 13.11 1.82
N ALA A 171 4.08 13.09 0.59
CA ALA A 171 4.25 14.29 -0.23
C ALA A 171 2.91 14.96 -0.52
N ALA A 172 1.84 14.20 -0.83
CA ALA A 172 0.50 14.72 -1.03
C ALA A 172 -0.06 15.38 0.26
N ILE A 173 0.09 14.72 1.41
CA ILE A 173 -0.34 15.26 2.72
C ILE A 173 0.42 16.55 3.06
N ARG A 174 1.73 16.62 2.80
CA ARG A 174 2.53 17.84 2.99
C ARG A 174 2.12 18.97 2.05
N GLY A 175 1.67 18.64 0.84
CA GLY A 175 1.07 19.58 -0.10
C GLY A 175 -0.21 20.22 0.42
N GLY A 176 -0.73 19.77 1.56
CA GLY A 176 -1.95 20.28 2.19
C GLY A 176 -3.23 19.62 1.69
N TRP A 177 -3.09 18.50 1.00
CA TRP A 177 -4.22 17.75 0.50
C TRP A 177 -4.81 16.89 1.63
N ASP A 178 -6.08 17.12 1.93
CA ASP A 178 -6.91 16.39 2.89
C ASP A 178 -8.33 16.18 2.32
N ALA A 179 -9.08 15.30 2.96
CA ALA A 179 -10.47 15.04 2.59
C ALA A 179 -11.32 14.64 3.81
N ASP A 180 -12.62 14.56 3.61
CA ASP A 180 -13.57 14.06 4.62
C ASP A 180 -13.73 12.53 4.53
N ALA A 181 -13.43 11.93 3.36
CA ALA A 181 -13.35 10.50 3.11
C ALA A 181 -12.34 10.21 2.01
N CYS A 182 -11.66 9.06 2.09
CA CYS A 182 -10.70 8.59 1.10
C CYS A 182 -11.00 7.14 0.68
N ILE A 183 -10.85 6.85 -0.60
CA ILE A 183 -10.94 5.49 -1.14
C ILE A 183 -9.66 5.22 -1.95
N ILE A 184 -9.00 4.11 -1.65
CA ILE A 184 -7.82 3.62 -2.36
C ILE A 184 -8.24 2.35 -3.11
N PRO A 185 -8.27 2.36 -4.44
CA PRO A 185 -8.72 1.20 -5.21
C PRO A 185 -7.62 0.15 -5.45
N GLU A 186 -6.90 -0.24 -4.38
CA GLU A 186 -5.98 -1.37 -4.35
C GLU A 186 -6.66 -2.71 -4.64
N PRO A 187 -5.91 -3.77 -5.02
CA PRO A 187 -6.48 -5.07 -5.34
C PRO A 187 -7.22 -5.69 -4.16
N THR A 188 -8.53 -5.85 -4.29
CA THR A 188 -9.38 -6.50 -3.28
C THR A 188 -10.36 -7.51 -3.88
N LEU A 189 -10.23 -7.84 -5.18
CA LEU A 189 -11.14 -8.78 -5.83
C LEU A 189 -10.91 -10.19 -5.30
N GLY A 190 -11.90 -10.73 -4.59
CA GLY A 190 -11.86 -12.09 -4.10
C GLY A 190 -12.05 -13.14 -5.20
N ALA A 191 -11.69 -14.39 -4.92
CA ALA A 191 -11.81 -15.51 -5.85
C ALA A 191 -13.25 -15.78 -6.35
N ASN A 192 -14.25 -15.24 -5.66
CA ASN A 192 -15.66 -15.27 -6.06
C ASN A 192 -16.04 -14.17 -7.05
N GLY A 193 -15.10 -13.32 -7.47
CA GLY A 193 -15.32 -12.19 -8.37
C GLY A 193 -16.02 -10.99 -7.71
N ILE A 194 -16.03 -10.93 -6.37
CA ILE A 194 -16.60 -9.83 -5.58
C ILE A 194 -15.47 -9.15 -4.84
N PRO A 195 -15.26 -7.83 -4.99
CA PRO A 195 -14.26 -7.12 -4.21
C PRO A 195 -14.62 -7.10 -2.72
N GLU A 196 -13.63 -7.30 -1.88
CA GLU A 196 -13.76 -7.12 -0.44
C GLU A 196 -13.61 -5.64 -0.09
N LEU A 197 -14.42 -5.16 0.85
CA LEU A 197 -14.29 -3.84 1.43
C LEU A 197 -13.31 -3.91 2.60
N VAL A 198 -12.05 -3.55 2.35
CA VAL A 198 -11.01 -3.58 3.38
C VAL A 198 -11.04 -2.28 4.17
N ILE A 199 -11.31 -2.39 5.46
CA ILE A 199 -11.44 -1.27 6.39
C ILE A 199 -10.29 -1.16 7.39
N ALA A 200 -9.41 -2.16 7.42
CA ALA A 200 -8.23 -2.18 8.27
C ALA A 200 -7.09 -2.94 7.60
N HIS A 201 -5.85 -2.61 7.94
CA HIS A 201 -4.70 -3.36 7.48
C HIS A 201 -3.58 -3.41 8.51
N ALA A 202 -2.79 -4.48 8.47
CA ALA A 202 -1.54 -4.60 9.21
C ALA A 202 -0.53 -3.56 8.73
N GLY A 203 0.40 -3.20 9.59
CA GLY A 203 1.61 -2.51 9.14
C GLY A 203 2.72 -3.49 8.78
N ALA A 204 3.80 -2.94 8.25
CA ALA A 204 5.02 -3.67 7.98
C ALA A 204 6.23 -2.76 8.08
N MET A 205 7.37 -3.29 8.52
CA MET A 205 8.66 -2.60 8.50
C MET A 205 9.76 -3.52 8.02
N SER A 206 10.79 -2.95 7.40
CA SER A 206 11.98 -3.67 6.96
C SER A 206 13.15 -3.39 7.90
N LEU A 207 13.76 -4.45 8.41
CA LEU A 207 14.92 -4.38 9.31
C LEU A 207 16.13 -5.08 8.69
N LYS A 208 17.31 -4.56 9.00
CA LYS A 208 18.59 -5.19 8.70
C LYS A 208 19.20 -5.71 10.00
N ILE A 209 19.56 -6.98 10.02
CA ILE A 209 20.20 -7.65 11.14
C ILE A 209 21.63 -8.02 10.73
N ASN A 210 22.62 -7.47 11.41
CA ASN A 210 24.01 -7.84 11.24
C ASN A 210 24.46 -8.71 12.42
N VAL A 211 24.79 -9.94 12.13
CA VAL A 211 25.19 -10.95 13.13
C VAL A 211 26.70 -11.10 13.12
N PRO A 212 27.39 -10.81 14.23
CA PRO A 212 28.81 -11.01 14.33
C PRO A 212 29.19 -12.48 14.57
N GLY A 213 30.33 -12.87 14.07
CA GLY A 213 30.98 -14.14 14.35
C GLY A 213 32.50 -13.95 14.54
N LYS A 214 33.23 -15.05 14.50
CA LYS A 214 34.69 -15.08 14.59
C LYS A 214 35.24 -16.13 13.62
N SER A 215 36.09 -15.68 12.70
CA SER A 215 36.68 -16.57 11.70
C SER A 215 37.66 -17.56 12.38
N ALA A 216 37.69 -18.77 11.82
CA ALA A 216 38.66 -19.82 12.09
C ALA A 216 38.77 -20.73 10.88
N HIS A 217 39.83 -21.53 10.79
CA HIS A 217 39.93 -22.56 9.77
C HIS A 217 38.84 -23.61 9.98
N ALA A 218 38.16 -24.07 8.93
CA ALA A 218 37.01 -24.98 9.02
C ALA A 218 37.33 -26.27 9.81
N SER A 219 38.58 -26.83 9.71
CA SER A 219 39.00 -28.01 10.49
C SER A 219 39.16 -27.68 12.00
N LYS A 220 39.17 -26.44 12.38
CA LYS A 220 39.25 -25.92 13.74
C LYS A 220 38.02 -25.09 14.11
N ARG A 221 36.84 -25.43 13.57
CA ARG A 221 35.64 -24.62 13.70
C ARG A 221 35.27 -24.25 15.14
N LEU A 222 35.61 -25.09 16.11
CA LEU A 222 35.37 -24.83 17.54
C LEU A 222 36.26 -23.72 18.14
N GLN A 223 37.23 -23.17 17.38
CA GLN A 223 38.03 -22.01 17.76
C GLN A 223 37.43 -20.67 17.19
N GLY A 224 36.44 -20.79 16.32
CA GLY A 224 35.69 -19.69 15.76
C GLY A 224 34.28 -19.62 16.33
N GLU A 225 33.53 -18.62 15.89
CA GLU A 225 32.10 -18.42 16.19
C GLU A 225 31.36 -18.22 14.88
N SER A 226 30.44 -19.11 14.57
CA SER A 226 29.75 -19.10 13.29
C SER A 226 28.59 -18.09 13.34
N ALA A 227 28.67 -17.04 12.53
CA ALA A 227 27.58 -16.07 12.39
C ALA A 227 26.28 -16.72 11.89
N LEU A 228 26.38 -17.82 11.10
CA LEU A 228 25.21 -18.57 10.67
C LEU A 228 24.55 -19.32 11.84
N ASP A 229 25.34 -20.01 12.69
CA ASP A 229 24.79 -20.72 13.86
C ASP A 229 24.12 -19.73 14.81
N HIS A 230 24.72 -18.56 15.01
CA HIS A 230 24.15 -17.47 15.80
C HIS A 230 22.89 -16.88 15.16
N PHE A 231 22.84 -16.74 13.84
CA PHE A 231 21.63 -16.31 13.14
C PHE A 231 20.48 -17.31 13.33
N MET A 232 20.76 -18.62 13.34
CA MET A 232 19.70 -19.62 13.60
C MET A 232 19.07 -19.44 14.99
N THR A 233 19.88 -19.12 16.02
CA THR A 233 19.37 -18.78 17.35
C THR A 233 18.50 -17.53 17.33
N ILE A 234 18.93 -16.48 16.61
CA ILE A 234 18.15 -15.25 16.43
C ILE A 234 16.85 -15.55 15.65
N TYR A 235 16.93 -16.39 14.64
CA TYR A 235 15.75 -16.79 13.86
C TYR A 235 14.69 -17.51 14.70
N GLU A 236 15.10 -18.35 15.67
CA GLU A 236 14.17 -18.96 16.63
C GLU A 236 13.45 -17.90 17.48
N ALA A 237 14.17 -16.86 17.93
CA ALA A 237 13.55 -15.74 18.64
C ALA A 237 12.51 -15.00 17.77
N MET A 238 12.84 -14.76 16.49
CA MET A 238 11.93 -14.12 15.55
C MET A 238 10.65 -14.95 15.33
N ARG A 239 10.78 -16.27 15.19
CA ARG A 239 9.61 -17.16 15.05
C ARG A 239 8.74 -17.18 16.31
N GLU A 240 9.35 -17.14 17.47
CA GLU A 240 8.63 -17.09 18.74
C GLU A 240 7.92 -15.74 18.95
N ASP A 241 8.52 -14.62 18.57
CA ASP A 241 7.87 -13.31 18.58
C ASP A 241 6.66 -13.29 17.63
N GLU A 242 6.83 -13.75 16.40
CA GLU A 242 5.74 -13.88 15.42
C GLU A 242 4.61 -14.75 15.96
N ARG A 243 4.92 -15.91 16.56
CA ARG A 243 3.92 -16.80 17.12
C ARG A 243 3.11 -16.12 18.22
N LYS A 244 3.80 -15.48 19.18
CA LYS A 244 3.14 -14.77 20.30
C LYS A 244 2.25 -13.63 19.80
N LEU A 245 2.74 -12.86 18.85
CA LEU A 245 2.00 -11.73 18.26
C LEU A 245 0.71 -12.23 17.60
N ASN A 246 0.77 -13.32 16.83
CA ASN A 246 -0.37 -13.85 16.11
C ASN A 246 -1.34 -14.62 17.00
N GLU A 247 -0.88 -15.25 18.09
CA GLU A 247 -1.75 -15.85 19.11
C GLU A 247 -2.55 -14.82 19.91
N ALA A 248 -2.00 -13.61 20.05
CA ALA A 248 -2.64 -12.50 20.77
C ALA A 248 -3.65 -11.70 19.95
N VAL A 249 -3.87 -12.03 18.68
CA VAL A 249 -4.80 -11.30 17.81
C VAL A 249 -6.23 -11.39 18.34
N GLU A 250 -6.84 -10.24 18.62
CA GLU A 250 -8.24 -10.16 19.06
C GLU A 250 -9.19 -9.62 17.99
N HIS A 251 -8.67 -8.81 17.07
CA HIS A 251 -9.48 -8.15 16.02
C HIS A 251 -10.16 -9.20 15.11
N PRO A 252 -11.51 -9.19 15.00
CA PRO A 252 -12.24 -10.27 14.34
C PRO A 252 -11.89 -10.42 12.86
N LEU A 253 -11.65 -9.33 12.15
CA LEU A 253 -11.27 -9.35 10.72
C LEU A 253 -9.82 -9.79 10.51
N MET A 254 -8.92 -9.59 11.48
CA MET A 254 -7.54 -10.09 11.39
C MET A 254 -7.45 -11.58 11.75
N LYS A 255 -8.31 -12.08 12.63
CA LYS A 255 -8.34 -13.50 13.05
C LYS A 255 -8.64 -14.48 11.91
N VAL A 256 -9.23 -14.03 10.81
CA VAL A 256 -9.54 -14.91 9.67
C VAL A 256 -8.28 -15.31 8.89
N HIS A 257 -7.21 -14.52 9.01
CA HIS A 257 -5.95 -14.80 8.35
C HIS A 257 -5.14 -15.83 9.13
N PRO A 258 -4.54 -16.84 8.46
CA PRO A 258 -3.68 -17.81 9.12
C PRO A 258 -2.45 -17.19 9.80
N LEU A 259 -1.94 -16.09 9.26
CA LEU A 259 -0.76 -15.37 9.73
C LEU A 259 -0.91 -13.86 9.49
N PRO A 260 -1.72 -13.15 10.30
CA PRO A 260 -2.01 -11.73 10.07
C PRO A 260 -0.79 -10.82 10.16
N TYR A 261 0.19 -11.16 10.99
CA TYR A 261 1.40 -10.35 11.19
C TYR A 261 2.65 -11.19 10.93
N ALA A 262 2.96 -11.36 9.64
CA ALA A 262 4.06 -12.21 9.21
C ALA A 262 5.43 -11.56 9.44
N THR A 263 6.42 -12.36 9.84
CA THR A 263 7.83 -12.01 9.82
C THR A 263 8.54 -12.86 8.76
N ASN A 264 9.17 -12.22 7.78
CA ASN A 264 9.82 -12.91 6.67
C ASN A 264 11.31 -12.51 6.56
N VAL A 265 12.18 -13.48 6.36
CA VAL A 265 13.58 -13.23 6.00
C VAL A 265 13.69 -13.22 4.49
N GLY A 266 13.86 -12.04 3.91
CA GLY A 266 13.90 -11.85 2.46
C GLY A 266 15.27 -12.15 1.86
N THR A 267 16.34 -11.74 2.53
CA THR A 267 17.71 -11.96 2.05
C THR A 267 18.66 -12.36 3.17
N ILE A 268 19.68 -13.15 2.82
CA ILE A 268 20.80 -13.49 3.71
C ILE A 268 22.08 -13.41 2.89
N HIS A 269 23.05 -12.67 3.41
CA HIS A 269 24.39 -12.58 2.84
C HIS A 269 25.45 -12.84 3.91
N GLY A 270 26.48 -13.65 3.62
CA GLY A 270 27.53 -13.90 4.58
C GLY A 270 28.59 -14.87 4.07
N GLY A 271 29.69 -14.93 4.82
CA GLY A 271 30.82 -15.81 4.50
C GLY A 271 31.61 -15.40 3.26
N LEU A 272 32.88 -15.77 3.24
CA LEU A 272 33.78 -15.45 2.12
C LEU A 272 34.37 -16.71 1.49
N TRP A 273 34.54 -17.78 2.27
CA TRP A 273 35.27 -18.97 1.83
C TRP A 273 34.81 -20.23 2.56
N SER A 274 34.59 -21.32 1.82
CA SER A 274 34.04 -22.57 2.36
C SER A 274 34.91 -23.24 3.42
N SER A 275 36.22 -22.94 3.45
CA SER A 275 37.15 -23.48 4.43
C SER A 275 37.40 -22.54 5.62
N SER A 276 36.54 -21.57 5.82
CA SER A 276 36.56 -20.64 6.97
C SER A 276 35.21 -20.65 7.68
N VAL A 277 35.25 -20.51 9.02
CA VAL A 277 34.05 -20.23 9.80
C VAL A 277 33.52 -18.85 9.43
N MET A 278 32.24 -18.74 9.17
CA MET A 278 31.58 -17.48 8.83
C MET A 278 31.65 -16.50 10.01
N ASP A 279 32.28 -15.36 9.79
CA ASP A 279 32.53 -14.35 10.82
C ASP A 279 31.57 -13.15 10.77
N SER A 280 30.72 -13.11 9.76
CA SER A 280 29.67 -12.10 9.64
C SER A 280 28.53 -12.60 8.77
N LEU A 281 27.30 -12.21 9.12
CA LEU A 281 26.09 -12.45 8.34
C LEU A 281 25.21 -11.21 8.40
N GLU A 282 24.67 -10.82 7.27
CA GLU A 282 23.64 -9.79 7.14
C GLU A 282 22.34 -10.43 6.65
N ALA A 283 21.23 -10.15 7.33
CA ALA A 283 19.89 -10.54 6.89
C ALA A 283 19.00 -9.30 6.77
N GLN A 284 18.13 -9.29 5.76
CA GLN A 284 17.03 -8.34 5.66
C GLN A 284 15.73 -9.05 5.96
N VAL A 285 14.94 -8.43 6.84
CA VAL A 285 13.74 -9.04 7.42
C VAL A 285 12.58 -8.06 7.33
N ARG A 286 11.44 -8.52 6.81
CA ARG A 286 10.17 -7.82 6.90
C ARG A 286 9.45 -8.29 8.16
N VAL A 287 9.02 -7.36 9.00
CA VAL A 287 8.33 -7.63 10.27
C VAL A 287 6.94 -7.01 10.24
N GLY A 288 5.91 -7.79 10.58
CA GLY A 288 4.54 -7.32 10.70
C GLY A 288 4.35 -6.39 11.90
N VAL A 289 3.60 -5.31 11.68
CA VAL A 289 3.17 -4.35 12.71
C VAL A 289 1.69 -4.60 12.99
N ALA A 290 1.35 -4.88 14.24
CA ALA A 290 -0.02 -5.22 14.60
C ALA A 290 -0.96 -4.02 14.54
N LEU A 291 -2.26 -4.30 14.39
CA LEU A 291 -3.30 -3.26 14.50
C LEU A 291 -3.21 -2.56 15.87
N GLY A 292 -3.13 -1.23 15.82
CA GLY A 292 -2.96 -0.39 17.01
C GLY A 292 -1.53 -0.22 17.49
N GLU A 293 -0.57 -1.03 17.00
CA GLU A 293 0.85 -0.90 17.27
C GLU A 293 1.46 0.21 16.39
N THR A 294 2.35 1.01 16.93
CA THR A 294 3.17 1.92 16.14
C THR A 294 4.38 1.18 15.58
N ILE A 295 5.03 1.73 14.55
CA ILE A 295 6.25 1.14 13.99
C ILE A 295 7.36 1.08 15.05
N ASP A 296 7.47 2.11 15.91
CA ASP A 296 8.50 2.16 16.97
C ASP A 296 8.25 1.12 18.06
N GLU A 297 6.98 0.89 18.42
CA GLU A 297 6.60 -0.20 19.36
C GLU A 297 6.89 -1.58 18.77
N ALA A 298 6.58 -1.79 17.48
CA ALA A 298 6.89 -3.03 16.79
C ALA A 298 8.38 -3.31 16.69
N GLU A 299 9.19 -2.26 16.40
CA GLU A 299 10.66 -2.38 16.39
C GLU A 299 11.20 -2.71 17.76
N ALA A 300 10.72 -2.03 18.81
CA ALA A 300 11.12 -2.30 20.19
C ALA A 300 10.75 -3.73 20.61
N ARG A 301 9.51 -4.16 20.37
CA ARG A 301 9.04 -5.54 20.64
C ARG A 301 9.95 -6.57 19.98
N PHE A 302 10.21 -6.41 18.68
CA PHE A 302 11.05 -7.34 17.91
C PHE A 302 12.49 -7.36 18.41
N HIS A 303 13.07 -6.19 18.71
CA HIS A 303 14.39 -6.07 19.29
C HIS A 303 14.48 -6.76 20.65
N ASP A 304 13.55 -6.46 21.54
CA ASP A 304 13.52 -7.00 22.90
C ASP A 304 13.35 -8.52 22.90
N ALA A 305 12.50 -9.06 22.02
CA ALA A 305 12.33 -10.50 21.86
C ALA A 305 13.64 -11.21 21.50
N ILE A 306 14.43 -10.62 20.60
CA ILE A 306 15.75 -11.15 20.23
C ILE A 306 16.71 -11.03 21.40
N MET A 307 16.83 -9.84 22.03
CA MET A 307 17.78 -9.61 23.13
C MET A 307 17.49 -10.49 24.34
N ASP A 308 16.21 -10.66 24.69
CA ASP A 308 15.79 -11.57 25.77
C ASP A 308 16.13 -13.02 25.49
N HIS A 309 16.01 -13.47 24.24
CA HIS A 309 16.30 -14.83 23.82
C HIS A 309 17.81 -15.16 23.92
N ILE A 310 18.66 -14.20 23.53
CA ILE A 310 20.12 -14.39 23.48
C ILE A 310 20.87 -13.98 24.74
N LYS A 311 20.19 -13.47 25.77
CA LYS A 311 20.85 -12.91 26.99
C LYS A 311 21.74 -13.89 27.72
N ASP A 312 21.43 -15.18 27.67
CA ASP A 312 22.18 -16.25 28.33
C ASP A 312 23.12 -17.00 27.35
N ASP A 313 23.13 -16.63 26.06
CA ASP A 313 24.08 -17.19 25.09
C ASP A 313 25.51 -16.70 25.38
N PRO A 314 26.50 -17.61 25.49
CA PRO A 314 27.87 -17.23 25.91
C PRO A 314 28.58 -16.23 24.99
N TRP A 315 28.25 -16.26 23.67
CA TRP A 315 28.83 -15.36 22.68
C TRP A 315 27.94 -14.16 22.41
N LEU A 316 26.66 -14.40 22.06
CA LEU A 316 25.74 -13.35 21.63
C LEU A 316 25.47 -12.33 22.76
N SER A 317 25.48 -12.73 24.02
CA SER A 317 25.32 -11.78 25.15
C SER A 317 26.46 -10.75 25.23
N GLN A 318 27.66 -11.10 24.74
CA GLN A 318 28.82 -10.21 24.68
C GLN A 318 28.97 -9.54 23.29
N ASN A 319 28.40 -10.12 22.28
CA ASN A 319 28.48 -9.71 20.88
C ASN A 319 27.08 -9.70 20.26
N PRO A 320 26.17 -8.84 20.73
CA PRO A 320 24.79 -8.83 20.25
C PRO A 320 24.70 -8.44 18.77
N PRO A 321 23.65 -8.91 18.04
CA PRO A 321 23.42 -8.46 16.68
C PRO A 321 23.11 -6.97 16.65
N ARG A 322 23.48 -6.32 15.54
CA ARG A 322 23.06 -4.94 15.28
C ARG A 322 21.80 -4.98 14.42
N ILE A 323 20.70 -4.51 14.99
CA ILE A 323 19.42 -4.41 14.31
C ILE A 323 19.22 -2.93 14.00
N ARG A 324 18.84 -2.63 12.76
CA ARG A 324 18.50 -1.27 12.35
C ARG A 324 17.35 -1.29 11.36
N ARG A 325 16.47 -0.33 11.44
CA ARG A 325 15.45 -0.09 10.43
C ARG A 325 16.16 0.21 9.11
N LEU A 326 15.74 -0.45 8.04
CA LEU A 326 16.03 -0.07 6.68
C LEU A 326 15.26 1.20 6.37
N ALA A 327 14.75 1.41 5.28
CA ALA A 327 14.14 2.71 5.06
C ALA A 327 12.67 2.67 5.34
N SER A 328 11.91 1.80 5.07
CA SER A 328 10.48 1.89 4.96
C SER A 328 9.69 1.25 6.09
N GLY A 329 8.48 1.72 6.23
CA GLY A 329 7.49 1.08 7.08
C GLY A 329 6.12 1.69 6.89
N PHE A 330 5.14 0.83 6.77
CA PHE A 330 3.73 1.21 6.88
C PHE A 330 3.25 0.96 8.30
N GLY A 331 2.70 1.98 8.95
CA GLY A 331 1.93 1.77 10.17
C GLY A 331 0.66 0.96 9.87
N SER A 332 0.09 0.33 10.87
CA SER A 332 -1.26 -0.25 10.73
C SER A 332 -2.31 0.86 10.68
N ALA A 333 -3.45 0.59 10.05
CA ALA A 333 -4.56 1.54 10.01
C ALA A 333 -5.92 0.84 10.06
N GLU A 334 -6.91 1.61 10.52
CA GLU A 334 -8.30 1.15 10.60
C GLU A 334 -9.26 2.32 10.44
N THR A 335 -10.30 2.13 9.64
CA THR A 335 -11.52 2.93 9.64
C THR A 335 -12.62 2.11 10.30
N LYS A 336 -13.31 2.67 11.28
CA LYS A 336 -14.34 1.95 12.03
C LYS A 336 -15.42 1.40 11.12
N GLN A 337 -15.87 0.19 11.38
CA GLN A 337 -16.88 -0.50 10.57
C GLN A 337 -18.22 0.25 10.51
N ASP A 338 -18.57 1.02 11.54
CA ASP A 338 -19.78 1.86 11.61
C ASP A 338 -19.63 3.24 10.98
N HIS A 339 -18.47 3.53 10.34
CA HIS A 339 -18.26 4.79 9.66
C HIS A 339 -19.15 4.92 8.41
N PRO A 340 -19.77 6.12 8.15
CA PRO A 340 -20.65 6.32 6.99
C PRO A 340 -20.02 5.98 5.63
N LEU A 341 -18.72 6.18 5.47
CA LEU A 341 -17.98 5.77 4.28
C LEU A 341 -18.10 4.27 4.01
N VAL A 342 -17.99 3.43 5.06
CA VAL A 342 -18.10 1.98 4.95
C VAL A 342 -19.50 1.57 4.50
N ALA A 343 -20.54 2.15 5.11
CA ALA A 343 -21.93 1.89 4.75
C ALA A 343 -22.22 2.32 3.29
N ALA A 344 -21.81 3.53 2.91
CA ALA A 344 -22.05 4.07 1.56
C ALA A 344 -21.39 3.21 0.47
N LEU A 345 -20.17 2.71 0.72
CA LEU A 345 -19.48 1.87 -0.24
C LEU A 345 -20.09 0.46 -0.29
N ALA A 346 -20.40 -0.14 0.86
CA ALA A 346 -21.06 -1.45 0.91
C ALA A 346 -22.38 -1.46 0.15
N GLU A 347 -23.26 -0.46 0.37
CA GLU A 347 -24.53 -0.32 -0.35
C GLU A 347 -24.32 -0.17 -1.86
N SER A 348 -23.36 0.65 -2.28
CA SER A 348 -23.04 0.86 -3.71
C SER A 348 -22.54 -0.40 -4.37
N ALA A 349 -21.70 -1.17 -3.67
CA ALA A 349 -21.16 -2.44 -4.12
C ALA A 349 -22.27 -3.51 -4.23
N GLU A 350 -23.17 -3.60 -3.23
CA GLU A 350 -24.30 -4.52 -3.26
C GLU A 350 -25.23 -4.24 -4.45
N GLU A 351 -25.46 -2.97 -4.78
CA GLU A 351 -26.25 -2.60 -5.94
C GLU A 351 -25.60 -3.04 -7.27
N GLU A 352 -24.27 -2.93 -7.38
CA GLU A 352 -23.55 -3.23 -8.61
C GLU A 352 -23.31 -4.74 -8.78
N PHE A 353 -22.85 -5.42 -7.72
CA PHE A 353 -22.51 -6.83 -7.75
C PHE A 353 -23.68 -7.76 -7.45
N ARG A 354 -24.84 -7.21 -7.01
CA ARG A 354 -26.06 -7.97 -6.66
C ARG A 354 -25.86 -8.99 -5.54
N THR A 355 -24.94 -8.72 -4.65
CA THR A 355 -24.61 -9.56 -3.51
C THR A 355 -23.96 -8.72 -2.40
N THR A 356 -23.99 -9.22 -1.18
CA THR A 356 -23.36 -8.53 -0.04
C THR A 356 -21.84 -8.49 -0.22
N THR A 357 -21.26 -7.30 -0.07
CA THR A 357 -19.82 -7.10 -0.10
C THR A 357 -19.20 -7.53 1.22
N PRO A 358 -18.22 -8.45 1.23
CA PRO A 358 -17.52 -8.82 2.45
C PRO A 358 -16.73 -7.63 3.01
N ILE A 359 -16.84 -7.40 4.32
CA ILE A 359 -15.97 -6.47 5.03
C ILE A 359 -14.75 -7.25 5.52
N ALA A 360 -13.56 -6.74 5.24
CA ALA A 360 -12.30 -7.44 5.46
C ALA A 360 -11.24 -6.55 6.13
N ALA A 361 -10.16 -7.17 6.55
CA ALA A 361 -8.89 -6.52 6.87
C ALA A 361 -7.76 -7.17 6.07
N ALA A 362 -6.71 -6.42 5.76
CA ALA A 362 -5.58 -6.91 4.98
C ALA A 362 -4.36 -7.22 5.86
N PRO A 363 -3.63 -8.34 5.61
CA PRO A 363 -2.43 -8.69 6.35
C PRO A 363 -1.15 -8.02 5.78
N TYR A 364 -1.31 -6.96 5.02
CA TYR A 364 -0.24 -6.15 4.42
C TYR A 364 -0.41 -4.67 4.76
N GLY A 365 0.63 -3.86 4.56
CA GLY A 365 0.57 -2.40 4.73
C GLY A 365 0.43 -1.70 3.39
N CYS A 366 -0.24 -0.55 3.36
CA CYS A 366 -0.37 0.31 2.19
C CYS A 366 -0.58 1.79 2.57
N ASP A 367 -0.78 2.63 1.58
CA ASP A 367 -0.98 4.07 1.69
C ASP A 367 -2.17 4.50 2.59
N MET A 368 -3.11 3.61 2.88
CA MET A 368 -4.20 3.90 3.82
C MET A 368 -3.66 4.38 5.17
N SER A 369 -2.52 3.84 5.63
CA SER A 369 -1.90 4.25 6.90
C SER A 369 -1.49 5.73 6.89
N GLY A 370 -0.99 6.24 5.77
CA GLY A 370 -0.64 7.64 5.61
C GLY A 370 -1.84 8.56 5.80
N TRP A 371 -2.93 8.29 5.11
CA TRP A 371 -4.15 9.11 5.18
C TRP A 371 -4.81 9.03 6.55
N VAL A 372 -4.93 7.83 7.13
CA VAL A 372 -5.58 7.65 8.45
C VAL A 372 -4.73 8.26 9.56
N ARG A 373 -3.43 7.97 9.60
CA ARG A 373 -2.57 8.35 10.75
C ARG A 373 -2.04 9.78 10.66
N HIS A 374 -1.71 10.25 9.46
CA HIS A 374 -1.03 11.54 9.29
C HIS A 374 -1.95 12.67 8.83
N ALA A 375 -3.04 12.35 8.13
CA ALA A 375 -4.05 13.32 7.70
C ALA A 375 -5.37 13.23 8.48
N ASN A 376 -5.55 12.17 9.31
CA ASN A 376 -6.80 11.90 10.03
C ASN A 376 -8.01 11.83 9.07
N VAL A 377 -7.82 11.19 7.92
CA VAL A 377 -8.83 10.99 6.88
C VAL A 377 -9.34 9.56 6.94
N PRO A 378 -10.64 9.33 7.21
CA PRO A 378 -11.22 8.00 7.12
C PRO A 378 -10.99 7.42 5.72
N THR A 379 -10.34 6.26 5.65
CA THR A 379 -9.90 5.65 4.40
C THR A 379 -10.32 4.19 4.35
N VAL A 380 -10.74 3.72 3.18
CA VAL A 380 -11.03 2.31 2.90
C VAL A 380 -10.33 1.89 1.61
N ILE A 381 -10.12 0.59 1.46
CA ILE A 381 -9.53 0.00 0.27
C ILE A 381 -10.62 -0.80 -0.47
N TYR A 382 -10.77 -0.57 -1.78
CA TYR A 382 -11.76 -1.27 -2.59
C TYR A 382 -11.44 -1.15 -4.08
N GLY A 383 -10.93 -2.19 -4.69
CA GLY A 383 -10.50 -2.15 -6.08
C GLY A 383 -10.68 -3.45 -6.87
N PRO A 384 -10.41 -3.40 -8.20
CA PRO A 384 -10.73 -4.48 -9.13
C PRO A 384 -9.66 -5.57 -9.24
N GLY A 385 -8.46 -5.33 -8.74
CA GLY A 385 -7.33 -6.25 -8.84
C GLY A 385 -7.43 -7.42 -7.88
N GLU A 386 -6.72 -8.49 -8.20
CA GLU A 386 -6.57 -9.70 -7.40
C GLU A 386 -5.19 -9.66 -6.72
N ILE A 387 -5.14 -9.61 -5.39
CA ILE A 387 -3.87 -9.48 -4.66
C ILE A 387 -2.92 -10.67 -4.91
N GLU A 388 -3.45 -11.85 -5.20
CA GLU A 388 -2.66 -13.03 -5.52
C GLU A 388 -1.86 -12.91 -6.83
N GLN A 389 -2.20 -11.94 -7.68
CA GLN A 389 -1.47 -11.65 -8.92
C GLN A 389 -0.42 -10.55 -8.75
N ALA A 390 -0.49 -9.78 -7.67
CA ALA A 390 0.49 -8.76 -7.39
C ALA A 390 1.91 -9.33 -7.28
N HIS A 391 2.90 -8.60 -7.78
CA HIS A 391 4.33 -8.95 -7.73
C HIS A 391 4.69 -10.29 -8.41
N ALA A 392 3.84 -10.75 -9.33
CA ALA A 392 4.04 -12.03 -10.02
C ALA A 392 4.09 -11.84 -11.55
N PRO A 393 4.85 -12.67 -12.29
CA PRO A 393 4.83 -12.64 -13.73
C PRO A 393 3.44 -13.03 -14.27
N ASN A 394 3.09 -12.50 -15.44
CA ASN A 394 1.79 -12.68 -16.10
C ASN A 394 0.60 -12.06 -15.37
N GLU A 395 0.86 -11.05 -14.55
CA GLU A 395 -0.15 -10.23 -13.91
C GLU A 395 -1.19 -9.74 -14.92
N SER A 396 -2.46 -9.71 -14.51
CA SER A 396 -3.57 -9.28 -15.36
C SER A 396 -4.78 -8.90 -14.51
N VAL A 397 -5.71 -8.14 -15.09
CA VAL A 397 -6.93 -7.71 -14.40
C VAL A 397 -8.15 -7.86 -15.32
N SER A 398 -9.32 -8.15 -14.74
CA SER A 398 -10.61 -8.18 -15.46
C SER A 398 -11.07 -6.76 -15.80
N LEU A 399 -11.36 -6.50 -17.07
CA LEU A 399 -11.94 -5.24 -17.52
C LEU A 399 -13.36 -5.07 -16.98
N GLU A 400 -14.15 -6.14 -16.99
CA GLU A 400 -15.51 -6.14 -16.42
C GLU A 400 -15.50 -5.78 -14.94
N ALA A 401 -14.59 -6.39 -14.15
CA ALA A 401 -14.45 -6.06 -12.72
C ALA A 401 -14.02 -4.60 -12.53
N THR A 402 -13.08 -4.10 -13.35
CA THR A 402 -12.64 -2.70 -13.31
C THR A 402 -13.81 -1.74 -13.58
N CYS A 403 -14.64 -2.03 -14.58
CA CYS A 403 -15.82 -1.23 -14.88
C CYS A 403 -16.89 -1.29 -13.78
N LYS A 404 -17.11 -2.46 -13.16
CA LYS A 404 -18.03 -2.60 -12.02
C LYS A 404 -17.54 -1.81 -10.81
N VAL A 405 -16.25 -1.91 -10.49
CA VAL A 405 -15.65 -1.11 -9.40
C VAL A 405 -15.78 0.38 -9.70
N ALA A 406 -15.46 0.84 -10.91
CA ALA A 406 -15.65 2.24 -11.30
C ALA A 406 -17.08 2.73 -11.06
N ARG A 407 -18.10 1.95 -11.48
CA ARG A 407 -19.52 2.28 -11.23
C ARG A 407 -19.87 2.28 -9.75
N THR A 408 -19.30 1.36 -8.96
CA THR A 408 -19.45 1.35 -7.51
C THR A 408 -18.88 2.63 -6.90
N LEU A 409 -17.68 3.02 -7.30
CA LEU A 409 -17.01 4.22 -6.79
C LEU A 409 -17.75 5.51 -7.17
N VAL A 410 -18.32 5.59 -8.40
CA VAL A 410 -19.19 6.71 -8.80
C VAL A 410 -20.38 6.84 -7.85
N LYS A 411 -21.13 5.75 -7.63
CA LYS A 411 -22.31 5.74 -6.75
C LYS A 411 -21.91 6.08 -5.30
N THR A 412 -20.81 5.52 -4.82
CA THR A 412 -20.28 5.81 -3.47
C THR A 412 -19.96 7.30 -3.33
N THR A 413 -19.26 7.87 -4.32
CA THR A 413 -18.91 9.29 -4.32
C THR A 413 -20.15 10.17 -4.31
N GLU A 414 -21.19 9.84 -5.11
CA GLU A 414 -22.48 10.55 -5.08
C GLU A 414 -23.13 10.52 -3.69
N ARG A 415 -23.17 9.34 -3.04
CA ARG A 415 -23.72 9.20 -1.68
C ARG A 415 -22.95 10.03 -0.65
N LEU A 416 -21.60 9.96 -0.70
CA LEU A 416 -20.75 10.70 0.23
C LEU A 416 -20.91 12.21 0.07
N LEU A 417 -21.02 12.71 -1.16
CA LEU A 417 -21.23 14.14 -1.43
C LEU A 417 -22.60 14.64 -0.97
N ASP A 418 -23.61 13.76 -0.89
CA ASP A 418 -24.96 14.08 -0.38
C ASP A 418 -25.05 14.06 1.16
N MET A 419 -24.02 13.55 1.86
CA MET A 419 -23.95 13.52 3.33
C MET A 419 -23.59 14.90 3.89
N HIS A 420 -23.85 15.09 5.19
CA HIS A 420 -23.35 16.26 5.90
C HIS A 420 -21.88 16.07 6.27
N VAL A 421 -21.06 17.12 6.13
CA VAL A 421 -19.62 17.06 6.47
C VAL A 421 -19.39 16.55 7.89
N ASP A 422 -20.24 16.97 8.85
CA ASP A 422 -20.13 16.55 10.24
C ASP A 422 -20.37 15.05 10.45
N GLU A 423 -21.18 14.40 9.60
CA GLU A 423 -21.38 12.96 9.67
C GLU A 423 -20.11 12.19 9.32
N LEU A 424 -19.38 12.64 8.29
CA LEU A 424 -18.10 12.06 7.90
C LEU A 424 -16.97 12.39 8.90
N ARG A 425 -17.05 13.55 9.57
CA ARG A 425 -16.03 13.98 10.56
C ARG A 425 -16.29 13.51 11.98
N ALA A 426 -17.53 13.16 12.34
CA ALA A 426 -17.88 12.73 13.69
C ALA A 426 -17.09 11.51 14.17
N HIS A 427 -16.57 10.71 13.25
CA HIS A 427 -15.77 9.52 13.51
C HIS A 427 -14.25 9.72 13.27
N LYS A 428 -13.80 10.95 12.97
CA LYS A 428 -12.35 11.23 12.94
C LYS A 428 -11.77 10.86 14.30
N GLN A 429 -10.80 9.98 14.30
CA GLN A 429 -10.10 9.61 15.53
C GLN A 429 -9.46 10.88 16.09
N VAL A 430 -9.68 11.15 17.37
CA VAL A 430 -8.84 12.12 18.07
C VAL A 430 -7.45 11.54 18.05
N SER A 431 -6.57 12.09 17.21
CA SER A 431 -5.18 11.66 17.18
C SER A 431 -4.65 11.77 18.61
N ALA A 432 -4.28 10.67 19.21
CA ALA A 432 -3.39 10.70 20.35
C ALA A 432 -2.11 11.39 19.83
N ALA A 433 -1.98 12.67 20.16
CA ALA A 433 -0.77 13.43 19.91
C ALA A 433 0.33 12.76 20.75
N GLY A 434 1.36 12.23 20.12
CA GLY A 434 2.54 11.66 20.72
C GLY A 434 3.58 11.48 19.65
#